data_8a02dad96c49f4f6118eb896ac7a27eb
#
_entry.id   8a02dad96c49f4f6118eb896ac7a27eb
#
_cell.length_a   1.000
_cell.length_b   1.000
_cell.length_c   1.000
_cell.angle_alpha   90.00
_cell.angle_beta   90.00
_cell.angle_gamma   90.00
#
_symmetry.space_group_name_H-M   'P 1'
#
loop_
_entity.id
_entity.type
_entity.pdbx_description
1 polymer ?
#
loop_
_entity_poly.entity_id
_entity_poly.type
_entity_poly.pdbx_seq_one_letter_code
_entity_poly.pdbx_strand_id
1 'polypeptide(L)'
;MKIRRLTNEEIKGACAFAVNIYNIAFRSSFRTQDCHRYFDEYMDADRLTEEERTGALVVFGAFESNVLCGVCGMTNEGHITMLYVHPQYLRRGTGKKLLERARIYARMQLNLMQVSVNAMPAYMADYFRRVGFKSTCQGGFCNGQSDMYVPMTAKSIYQIEYTPRRIADKTFIAISVGFTCLVFFSGLIYAVCAGLTP
;
A
#
# COMPACT_ATOMS: atom_id res chain seq x y z
N MET A 1 14.60 -5.47 -0.05
CA MET A 1 13.56 -4.77 0.77
C MET A 1 12.24 -5.49 0.62
N LYS A 2 11.63 -5.92 1.73
CA LYS A 2 10.34 -6.63 1.83
C LYS A 2 9.31 -5.69 2.47
N ILE A 3 8.11 -5.57 1.88
CA ILE A 3 6.98 -4.81 2.46
C ILE A 3 5.91 -5.81 2.88
N ARG A 4 5.44 -5.71 4.12
CA ARG A 4 4.33 -6.54 4.63
C ARG A 4 3.49 -5.79 5.66
N ARG A 5 2.27 -6.26 5.90
CA ARG A 5 1.47 -5.86 7.06
C ARG A 5 2.21 -6.28 8.34
N LEU A 6 2.18 -5.43 9.34
CA LEU A 6 2.67 -5.75 10.67
C LEU A 6 1.61 -6.55 11.44
N THR A 7 2.08 -7.38 12.36
CA THR A 7 1.21 -8.03 13.33
C THR A 7 0.92 -7.09 14.50
N ASN A 8 -0.14 -7.36 15.23
CA ASN A 8 -0.52 -6.56 16.40
C ASN A 8 0.63 -6.38 17.41
N GLU A 9 1.43 -7.44 17.62
CA GLU A 9 2.60 -7.43 18.49
C GLU A 9 3.72 -6.49 18.01
N GLU A 10 3.79 -6.23 16.70
CA GLU A 10 4.81 -5.36 16.10
C GLU A 10 4.43 -3.87 16.11
N ILE A 11 3.17 -3.53 16.44
CA ILE A 11 2.69 -2.14 16.41
C ILE A 11 3.45 -1.25 17.41
N LYS A 12 3.74 -1.73 18.61
CA LYS A 12 4.53 -0.98 19.60
C LYS A 12 5.91 -0.62 19.06
N GLY A 13 6.56 -1.55 18.39
CA GLY A 13 7.85 -1.31 17.72
C GLY A 13 7.76 -0.30 16.57
N ALA A 14 6.70 -0.38 15.77
CA ALA A 14 6.45 0.56 14.68
C ALA A 14 6.16 1.98 15.21
N CYS A 15 5.42 2.09 16.31
CA CYS A 15 5.16 3.35 16.99
C CYS A 15 6.47 3.98 17.48
N ALA A 16 7.29 3.23 18.22
CA ALA A 16 8.61 3.70 18.69
C ALA A 16 9.51 4.12 17.52
N PHE A 17 9.50 3.38 16.42
CA PHE A 17 10.22 3.75 15.19
C PHE A 17 9.71 5.09 14.63
N ALA A 18 8.39 5.29 14.51
CA ALA A 18 7.79 6.51 13.99
C ALA A 18 8.12 7.72 14.86
N VAL A 19 8.03 7.58 16.20
CA VAL A 19 8.41 8.63 17.18
C VAL A 19 9.89 9.01 17.04
N ASN A 20 10.78 8.03 16.90
CA ASN A 20 12.19 8.30 16.68
C ASN A 20 12.44 9.09 15.38
N ILE A 21 11.83 8.69 14.27
CA ILE A 21 11.97 9.40 12.99
C ILE A 21 11.35 10.81 13.06
N TYR A 22 10.21 10.96 13.71
CA TYR A 22 9.61 12.28 13.93
C TYR A 22 10.57 13.21 14.68
N ASN A 23 11.15 12.77 15.79
CA ASN A 23 12.06 13.56 16.59
C ASN A 23 13.33 13.97 15.83
N ILE A 24 13.88 13.08 15.01
CA ILE A 24 15.11 13.33 14.25
C ILE A 24 14.86 14.24 13.03
N ALA A 25 13.77 14.00 12.30
CA ALA A 25 13.62 14.55 10.96
C ALA A 25 12.52 15.61 10.82
N PHE A 26 11.51 15.61 11.69
CA PHE A 26 10.32 16.42 11.49
C PHE A 26 10.03 17.40 12.63
N ARG A 27 10.47 17.11 13.86
CA ARG A 27 10.14 17.93 15.05
C ARG A 27 10.48 19.40 14.85
N SER A 28 11.64 19.72 14.28
CA SER A 28 12.06 21.10 13.99
C SER A 28 11.27 21.79 12.87
N SER A 29 10.49 21.05 12.11
CA SER A 29 9.65 21.60 11.02
C SER A 29 8.33 22.15 11.54
N PHE A 30 7.93 21.82 12.76
CA PHE A 30 6.70 22.29 13.39
C PHE A 30 6.99 23.43 14.34
N ARG A 31 6.14 24.47 14.31
CA ARG A 31 6.35 25.74 15.02
C ARG A 31 5.63 25.80 16.35
N THR A 32 4.57 25.02 16.52
CA THR A 32 3.70 25.11 17.68
C THR A 32 3.83 23.89 18.59
N GLN A 33 3.75 24.13 19.90
CA GLN A 33 3.73 23.07 20.90
C GLN A 33 2.50 22.17 20.75
N ASP A 34 1.39 22.72 20.26
CA ASP A 34 0.16 21.96 20.04
C ASP A 34 0.32 20.87 18.98
N CYS A 35 1.09 21.14 17.91
CA CYS A 35 1.38 20.11 16.91
C CYS A 35 2.23 18.97 17.46
N HIS A 36 3.17 19.27 18.37
CA HIS A 36 3.95 18.22 19.04
C HIS A 36 3.07 17.39 19.97
N ARG A 37 2.22 18.06 20.78
CA ARG A 37 1.27 17.37 21.66
C ARG A 37 0.29 16.49 20.87
N TYR A 38 -0.27 17.02 19.78
CA TYR A 38 -1.13 16.24 18.88
C TYR A 38 -0.42 15.01 18.32
N PHE A 39 0.84 15.15 17.92
CA PHE A 39 1.63 14.01 17.46
C PHE A 39 1.86 12.97 18.56
N ASP A 40 2.23 13.41 19.77
CA ASP A 40 2.48 12.53 20.92
C ASP A 40 1.21 11.77 21.32
N GLU A 41 0.03 12.44 21.33
CA GLU A 41 -1.27 11.82 21.57
C GLU A 41 -1.66 10.85 20.45
N TYR A 42 -1.38 11.21 19.19
CA TYR A 42 -1.65 10.35 18.03
C TYR A 42 -0.76 9.10 18.04
N MET A 43 0.50 9.19 18.44
CA MET A 43 1.46 8.08 18.50
C MET A 43 1.38 7.27 19.80
N ASP A 44 0.22 7.22 20.43
CA ASP A 44 0.00 6.32 21.56
C ASP A 44 -0.01 4.86 21.09
N ALA A 45 0.92 4.07 21.65
CA ALA A 45 1.16 2.70 21.20
C ALA A 45 0.01 1.74 21.55
N ASP A 46 -0.64 1.94 22.68
CA ASP A 46 -1.74 1.07 23.12
C ASP A 46 -2.99 1.35 22.28
N ARG A 47 -3.28 2.64 22.00
CA ARG A 47 -4.35 3.04 21.09
C ARG A 47 -4.14 2.49 19.68
N LEU A 48 -2.96 2.65 19.10
CA LEU A 48 -2.67 2.14 17.75
C LEU A 48 -2.74 0.61 17.68
N THR A 49 -2.34 -0.08 18.77
CA THR A 49 -2.47 -1.53 18.87
C THR A 49 -3.93 -1.97 18.88
N GLU A 50 -4.78 -1.26 19.61
CA GLU A 50 -6.22 -1.52 19.64
C GLU A 50 -6.91 -1.21 18.31
N GLU A 51 -6.55 -0.10 17.65
CA GLU A 51 -7.07 0.23 16.33
C GLU A 51 -6.67 -0.82 15.27
N GLU A 52 -5.45 -1.37 15.34
CA GLU A 52 -5.01 -2.46 14.46
C GLU A 52 -5.79 -3.75 14.76
N ARG A 53 -5.98 -4.09 16.02
CA ARG A 53 -6.73 -5.26 16.48
C ARG A 53 -8.20 -5.22 16.03
N THR A 54 -8.82 -4.06 16.08
CA THR A 54 -10.22 -3.86 15.66
C THR A 54 -10.37 -3.70 14.14
N GLY A 55 -9.26 -3.59 13.40
CA GLY A 55 -9.26 -3.34 11.97
C GLY A 55 -9.56 -1.89 11.56
N ALA A 56 -9.60 -0.96 12.52
CA ALA A 56 -9.73 0.47 12.24
C ALA A 56 -8.46 1.05 11.61
N LEU A 57 -7.31 0.44 11.90
CA LEU A 57 -6.00 0.80 11.36
C LEU A 57 -5.31 -0.44 10.75
N VAL A 58 -4.57 -0.24 9.69
CA VAL A 58 -3.62 -1.22 9.16
C VAL A 58 -2.25 -0.57 9.06
N VAL A 59 -1.20 -1.27 9.51
CA VAL A 59 0.17 -0.77 9.45
C VAL A 59 1.04 -1.69 8.60
N PHE A 60 1.78 -1.09 7.67
CA PHE A 60 2.77 -1.78 6.81
C PHE A 60 4.17 -1.40 7.25
N GLY A 61 5.04 -2.40 7.35
CA GLY A 61 6.47 -2.24 7.59
C GLY A 61 7.29 -2.55 6.34
N ALA A 62 8.31 -1.74 6.12
CA ALA A 62 9.38 -2.00 5.16
C ALA A 62 10.58 -2.58 5.88
N PHE A 63 11.13 -3.69 5.40
CA PHE A 63 12.24 -4.40 6.02
C PHE A 63 13.39 -4.59 5.04
N GLU A 64 14.60 -4.31 5.50
CA GLU A 64 15.85 -4.65 4.84
C GLU A 64 16.65 -5.57 5.77
N SER A 65 16.98 -6.79 5.33
CA SER A 65 17.67 -7.80 6.17
C SER A 65 17.02 -7.97 7.56
N ASN A 66 15.68 -8.02 7.61
CA ASN A 66 14.85 -8.09 8.82
C ASN A 66 14.87 -6.86 9.75
N VAL A 67 15.55 -5.78 9.37
CA VAL A 67 15.53 -4.51 10.10
C VAL A 67 14.38 -3.65 9.56
N LEU A 68 13.55 -3.11 10.46
CA LEU A 68 12.49 -2.17 10.10
C LEU A 68 13.11 -0.86 9.63
N CYS A 69 12.85 -0.46 8.40
CA CYS A 69 13.40 0.75 7.78
C CYS A 69 12.35 1.77 7.33
N GLY A 70 11.06 1.43 7.48
CA GLY A 70 9.96 2.37 7.23
C GLY A 70 8.62 1.78 7.64
N VAL A 71 7.67 2.66 7.94
CA VAL A 71 6.29 2.32 8.32
C VAL A 71 5.29 3.19 7.57
N CYS A 72 4.11 2.63 7.29
CA CYS A 72 2.97 3.34 6.73
C CYS A 72 1.69 2.83 7.40
N GLY A 73 0.94 3.72 8.04
CA GLY A 73 -0.37 3.43 8.62
C GLY A 73 -1.50 4.00 7.78
N MET A 74 -2.60 3.28 7.70
CA MET A 74 -3.79 3.68 6.97
C MET A 74 -5.04 3.22 7.71
N THR A 75 -6.03 4.10 7.84
CA THR A 75 -7.35 3.75 8.40
C THR A 75 -8.15 2.85 7.45
N ASN A 76 -9.18 2.22 7.97
CA ASN A 76 -10.13 1.44 7.15
C ASN A 76 -10.93 2.29 6.15
N GLU A 77 -10.94 3.62 6.31
CA GLU A 77 -11.51 4.57 5.35
C GLU A 77 -10.52 4.99 4.24
N GLY A 78 -9.29 4.49 4.30
CA GLY A 78 -8.25 4.78 3.32
C GLY A 78 -7.48 6.07 3.56
N HIS A 79 -7.55 6.64 4.77
CA HIS A 79 -6.70 7.79 5.13
C HIS A 79 -5.34 7.32 5.63
N ILE A 80 -4.28 7.78 4.95
CA ILE A 80 -2.91 7.50 5.35
C ILE A 80 -2.55 8.44 6.50
N THR A 81 -2.35 7.87 7.67
CA THR A 81 -2.13 8.59 8.92
C THR A 81 -0.66 8.72 9.28
N MET A 82 0.17 7.81 8.80
CA MET A 82 1.61 7.86 9.04
C MET A 82 2.39 7.35 7.83
N LEU A 83 3.52 7.97 7.56
CA LEU A 83 4.52 7.51 6.59
C LEU A 83 5.90 7.97 7.06
N TYR A 84 6.65 7.08 7.67
CA TYR A 84 7.99 7.35 8.19
C TYR A 84 9.00 6.40 7.57
N VAL A 85 10.12 6.94 7.11
CA VAL A 85 11.23 6.18 6.53
C VAL A 85 12.51 6.62 7.18
N HIS A 86 13.31 5.67 7.63
CA HIS A 86 14.59 5.95 8.25
C HIS A 86 15.52 6.70 7.27
N PRO A 87 16.25 7.74 7.71
CA PRO A 87 17.05 8.61 6.83
C PRO A 87 18.01 7.86 5.90
N GLN A 88 18.63 6.78 6.35
CA GLN A 88 19.52 5.94 5.54
C GLN A 88 18.83 5.22 4.37
N TYR A 89 17.51 5.10 4.40
CA TYR A 89 16.70 4.44 3.37
C TYR A 89 15.89 5.42 2.51
N LEU A 90 16.10 6.73 2.69
CA LEU A 90 15.51 7.76 1.83
C LEU A 90 16.05 7.64 0.40
N ARG A 91 15.27 8.11 -0.57
CA ARG A 91 15.59 8.08 -2.02
C ARG A 91 15.83 6.69 -2.61
N ARG A 92 15.60 5.61 -1.85
CA ARG A 92 15.67 4.21 -2.32
C ARG A 92 14.30 3.64 -2.72
N GLY A 93 13.28 4.50 -2.81
CA GLY A 93 11.92 4.10 -3.17
C GLY A 93 11.11 3.47 -2.04
N THR A 94 11.64 3.41 -0.81
CA THR A 94 10.97 2.79 0.36
C THR A 94 9.60 3.37 0.62
N GLY A 95 9.48 4.70 0.73
CA GLY A 95 8.19 5.37 0.96
C GLY A 95 7.21 5.15 -0.19
N LYS A 96 7.67 5.18 -1.46
CA LYS A 96 6.83 4.87 -2.61
C LYS A 96 6.25 3.46 -2.53
N LYS A 97 7.07 2.45 -2.23
CA LYS A 97 6.63 1.05 -2.12
C LYS A 97 5.66 0.84 -0.95
N LEU A 98 5.87 1.53 0.19
CA LEU A 98 4.91 1.52 1.30
C LEU A 98 3.56 2.08 0.88
N LEU A 99 3.52 3.23 0.21
CA LEU A 99 2.30 3.85 -0.31
C LEU A 99 1.62 2.97 -1.37
N GLU A 100 2.38 2.36 -2.27
CA GLU A 100 1.85 1.40 -3.24
C GLU A 100 1.17 0.22 -2.54
N ARG A 101 1.80 -0.33 -1.49
CA ARG A 101 1.21 -1.43 -0.71
C ARG A 101 -0.10 -1.01 -0.03
N ALA A 102 -0.14 0.18 0.58
CA ALA A 102 -1.35 0.72 1.18
C ALA A 102 -2.48 0.91 0.14
N ARG A 103 -2.16 1.47 -1.03
CA ARG A 103 -3.12 1.68 -2.14
C ARG A 103 -3.66 0.37 -2.72
N ILE A 104 -2.82 -0.67 -2.79
CA ILE A 104 -3.24 -2.02 -3.20
C ILE A 104 -4.19 -2.60 -2.14
N TYR A 105 -3.83 -2.50 -0.86
CA TYR A 105 -4.67 -2.98 0.24
C TYR A 105 -6.03 -2.27 0.27
N ALA A 106 -6.05 -0.95 0.12
CA ALA A 106 -7.27 -0.16 0.03
C ALA A 106 -8.20 -0.67 -1.07
N ARG A 107 -7.66 -1.02 -2.23
CA ARG A 107 -8.46 -1.55 -3.35
C ARG A 107 -8.91 -2.98 -3.14
N MET A 108 -7.99 -3.85 -2.72
CA MET A 108 -8.19 -5.30 -2.72
C MET A 108 -8.91 -5.80 -1.47
N GLN A 109 -8.70 -5.16 -0.32
CA GLN A 109 -9.25 -5.59 0.97
C GLN A 109 -10.38 -4.70 1.46
N LEU A 110 -10.32 -3.39 1.19
CA LEU A 110 -11.33 -2.43 1.65
C LEU A 110 -12.28 -2.00 0.53
N ASN A 111 -12.06 -2.43 -0.71
CA ASN A 111 -12.83 -2.04 -1.91
C ASN A 111 -12.91 -0.52 -2.13
N LEU A 112 -11.94 0.24 -1.67
CA LEU A 112 -11.87 1.68 -1.81
C LEU A 112 -11.30 2.06 -3.19
N MET A 113 -11.87 3.10 -3.82
CA MET A 113 -11.41 3.59 -5.13
C MET A 113 -10.24 4.56 -5.02
N GLN A 114 -10.08 5.18 -3.86
CA GLN A 114 -9.02 6.17 -3.60
C GLN A 114 -8.56 6.11 -2.15
N VAL A 115 -7.40 6.66 -1.91
CA VAL A 115 -6.82 6.90 -0.59
C VAL A 115 -6.54 8.38 -0.42
N SER A 116 -6.49 8.86 0.82
CA SER A 116 -6.22 10.24 1.16
C SER A 116 -5.03 10.37 2.10
N VAL A 117 -4.45 11.54 2.17
CA VAL A 117 -3.40 11.91 3.12
C VAL A 117 -3.43 13.41 3.39
N ASN A 118 -3.12 13.82 4.59
CA ASN A 118 -2.76 15.20 4.90
C ASN A 118 -1.23 15.32 4.86
N ALA A 119 -0.71 15.88 3.74
CA ALA A 119 0.73 16.08 3.60
C ALA A 119 1.20 17.16 4.58
N MET A 120 1.88 16.72 5.63
CA MET A 120 2.34 17.57 6.74
C MET A 120 3.78 17.22 7.11
N PRO A 121 4.69 18.19 7.25
CA PRO A 121 4.51 19.62 6.92
C PRO A 121 4.15 19.87 5.45
N ALA A 122 3.60 21.03 5.11
CA ALA A 122 3.06 21.33 3.78
C ALA A 122 4.03 21.08 2.61
N TYR A 123 5.35 21.24 2.82
CA TYR A 123 6.37 20.96 1.81
C TYR A 123 6.43 19.46 1.41
N MET A 124 5.92 18.57 2.23
CA MET A 124 5.80 17.14 1.89
C MET A 124 4.83 16.88 0.74
N ALA A 125 3.95 17.85 0.40
CA ALA A 125 3.04 17.73 -0.73
C ALA A 125 3.79 17.47 -2.06
N ASP A 126 5.00 18.01 -2.23
CA ASP A 126 5.81 17.76 -3.42
C ASP A 126 6.24 16.29 -3.55
N TYR A 127 6.54 15.65 -2.43
CA TYR A 127 6.80 14.20 -2.41
C TYR A 127 5.55 13.42 -2.83
N PHE A 128 4.41 13.73 -2.23
CA PHE A 128 3.15 13.04 -2.54
C PHE A 128 2.71 13.25 -4.00
N ARG A 129 2.90 14.46 -4.58
CA ARG A 129 2.65 14.69 -6.01
C ARG A 129 3.48 13.77 -6.89
N ARG A 130 4.79 13.61 -6.59
CA ARG A 130 5.69 12.71 -7.36
C ARG A 130 5.29 11.23 -7.29
N VAL A 131 4.59 10.81 -6.24
CA VAL A 131 4.09 9.44 -6.10
C VAL A 131 2.62 9.27 -6.47
N GLY A 132 2.04 10.28 -7.15
CA GLY A 132 0.74 10.19 -7.80
C GLY A 132 -0.46 10.67 -6.99
N PHE A 133 -0.24 11.43 -5.92
CA PHE A 133 -1.32 12.13 -5.23
C PHE A 133 -1.60 13.49 -5.85
N LYS A 134 -2.84 13.96 -5.73
CA LYS A 134 -3.28 15.28 -6.18
C LYS A 134 -3.90 16.03 -5.01
N SER A 135 -3.62 17.33 -4.88
CA SER A 135 -4.31 18.18 -3.93
C SER A 135 -5.80 18.24 -4.25
N THR A 136 -6.64 18.18 -3.22
CA THR A 136 -8.09 18.23 -3.35
C THR A 136 -8.67 19.61 -3.10
N CYS A 137 -7.97 20.42 -2.28
CA CYS A 137 -8.35 21.80 -1.96
C CYS A 137 -7.11 22.60 -1.51
N GLN A 138 -7.31 23.83 -1.09
CA GLN A 138 -6.27 24.59 -0.38
C GLN A 138 -5.92 23.91 0.93
N GLY A 139 -4.66 24.08 1.38
CA GLY A 139 -4.17 23.49 2.64
C GLY A 139 -4.96 24.02 3.85
N GLY A 140 -5.00 23.19 4.88
CA GLY A 140 -5.53 23.52 6.19
C GLY A 140 -4.41 23.72 7.21
N PHE A 141 -4.80 23.98 8.45
CA PHE A 141 -3.89 24.12 9.59
C PHE A 141 -4.07 22.96 10.56
N CYS A 142 -3.00 22.51 11.18
CA CYS A 142 -3.04 21.52 12.23
C CYS A 142 -3.78 22.10 13.44
N ASN A 143 -4.88 21.48 13.84
CA ASN A 143 -5.71 21.93 14.96
C ASN A 143 -6.03 23.45 14.97
N GLY A 144 -6.17 24.07 13.79
CA GLY A 144 -6.39 25.52 13.69
C GLY A 144 -5.15 26.38 13.94
N GLN A 145 -3.98 25.77 14.07
CA GLN A 145 -2.71 26.43 14.34
C GLN A 145 -1.96 26.85 13.06
N SER A 146 -0.80 27.47 13.21
CA SER A 146 0.01 28.01 12.12
C SER A 146 0.69 26.97 11.24
N ASP A 147 0.75 25.71 11.65
CA ASP A 147 1.37 24.64 10.88
C ASP A 147 0.41 24.09 9.82
N MET A 148 0.77 24.32 8.56
CA MET A 148 -0.08 23.96 7.42
C MET A 148 0.11 22.50 6.99
N TYR A 149 -1.00 21.90 6.57
CA TYR A 149 -1.00 20.66 5.80
C TYR A 149 -1.70 20.86 4.45
N VAL A 150 -1.43 19.95 3.50
CA VAL A 150 -2.09 19.92 2.20
C VAL A 150 -2.87 18.63 2.08
N PRO A 151 -4.22 18.67 2.02
CA PRO A 151 -5.02 17.47 1.82
C PRO A 151 -4.86 16.98 0.37
N MET A 152 -4.61 15.69 0.23
CA MET A 152 -4.31 15.06 -1.05
C MET A 152 -4.97 13.70 -1.18
N THR A 153 -5.29 13.31 -2.41
CA THR A 153 -5.85 12.00 -2.74
C THR A 153 -5.12 11.34 -3.90
N ALA A 154 -5.16 10.01 -3.92
CA ALA A 154 -4.68 9.20 -5.04
C ALA A 154 -5.62 8.04 -5.30
N LYS A 155 -5.71 7.57 -6.55
CA LYS A 155 -6.46 6.34 -6.88
C LYS A 155 -5.82 5.14 -6.19
N SER A 156 -6.64 4.23 -5.71
CA SER A 156 -6.21 2.91 -5.26
C SER A 156 -5.66 2.09 -6.43
N ILE A 157 -4.86 1.08 -6.15
CA ILE A 157 -4.20 0.26 -7.16
C ILE A 157 -4.87 -1.11 -7.17
N TYR A 158 -5.45 -1.47 -8.31
CA TYR A 158 -5.88 -2.84 -8.57
C TYR A 158 -4.65 -3.65 -9.01
N GLN A 159 -4.28 -4.62 -8.22
CA GLN A 159 -3.20 -5.55 -8.56
C GLN A 159 -3.85 -6.89 -8.93
N ILE A 160 -3.68 -7.31 -10.18
CA ILE A 160 -3.91 -8.69 -10.57
C ILE A 160 -2.73 -9.46 -9.98
N GLU A 161 -2.97 -10.32 -9.00
CA GLU A 161 -1.95 -11.27 -8.57
C GLU A 161 -1.68 -12.21 -9.75
N TYR A 162 -0.65 -11.91 -10.51
CA TYR A 162 -0.05 -12.88 -11.39
C TYR A 162 0.64 -13.91 -10.50
N THR A 163 -0.10 -14.91 -10.07
CA THR A 163 0.50 -16.17 -9.64
C THR A 163 1.13 -16.78 -10.89
N PRO A 164 2.47 -16.84 -10.99
CA PRO A 164 3.08 -17.61 -12.05
C PRO A 164 2.59 -19.02 -11.85
N ARG A 165 1.67 -19.46 -12.72
CA ARG A 165 1.21 -20.85 -12.75
C ARG A 165 2.49 -21.67 -12.91
N ARG A 166 2.75 -22.55 -11.95
CA ARG A 166 3.90 -23.47 -11.97
C ARG A 166 3.86 -24.26 -13.28
N ILE A 167 5.00 -24.76 -13.69
CA ILE A 167 5.29 -25.53 -14.93
C ILE A 167 4.22 -26.55 -15.33
N ALA A 168 3.36 -27.01 -14.41
CA ALA A 168 2.15 -27.78 -14.67
C ALA A 168 1.21 -27.14 -15.72
N ASP A 169 1.20 -25.80 -15.85
CA ASP A 169 0.33 -25.12 -16.81
C ASP A 169 0.80 -25.24 -18.26
N LYS A 170 2.11 -25.40 -18.49
CA LYS A 170 2.63 -25.67 -19.84
C LYS A 170 2.20 -27.06 -20.33
N THR A 171 2.11 -28.02 -19.43
CA THR A 171 1.62 -29.39 -19.72
C THR A 171 0.12 -29.36 -19.95
N PHE A 172 -0.63 -28.55 -19.17
CA PHE A 172 -2.08 -28.42 -19.34
C PHE A 172 -2.44 -27.70 -20.66
N ILE A 173 -1.71 -26.64 -21.02
CA ILE A 173 -1.90 -25.98 -22.32
C ILE A 173 -1.54 -26.91 -23.47
N ALA A 174 -0.47 -27.69 -23.35
CA ALA A 174 -0.09 -28.66 -24.35
C ALA A 174 -1.13 -29.79 -24.50
N ILE A 175 -1.71 -30.26 -23.38
CA ILE A 175 -2.78 -31.24 -23.37
C ILE A 175 -4.07 -30.66 -23.96
N SER A 176 -4.43 -29.39 -23.63
CA SER A 176 -5.64 -28.76 -24.17
C SER A 176 -5.51 -28.47 -25.67
N VAL A 177 -4.33 -28.04 -26.14
CA VAL A 177 -4.07 -27.84 -27.56
C VAL A 177 -4.06 -29.21 -28.30
N GLY A 178 -3.45 -30.23 -27.68
CA GLY A 178 -3.48 -31.60 -28.23
C GLY A 178 -4.89 -32.19 -28.32
N PHE A 179 -5.73 -31.93 -27.29
CA PHE A 179 -7.12 -32.39 -27.29
C PHE A 179 -7.97 -31.64 -28.32
N THR A 180 -7.74 -30.33 -28.49
CA THR A 180 -8.43 -29.54 -29.51
C THR A 180 -8.04 -30.01 -30.93
N CYS A 181 -6.75 -30.29 -31.14
CA CYS A 181 -6.31 -30.85 -32.41
C CYS A 181 -6.90 -32.26 -32.68
N LEU A 182 -7.00 -33.13 -31.66
CA LEU A 182 -7.62 -34.45 -31.76
C LEU A 182 -9.12 -34.38 -32.11
N VAL A 183 -9.84 -33.41 -31.50
CA VAL A 183 -11.26 -33.18 -31.82
C VAL A 183 -11.44 -32.67 -33.26
N PHE A 184 -10.53 -31.79 -33.71
CA PHE A 184 -10.53 -31.32 -35.09
C PHE A 184 -10.21 -32.45 -36.09
N PHE A 185 -9.25 -33.33 -35.78
CA PHE A 185 -8.92 -34.47 -36.62
C PHE A 185 -10.03 -35.51 -36.62
N SER A 186 -10.67 -35.79 -35.48
CA SER A 186 -11.80 -36.70 -35.42
C SER A 186 -13.03 -36.16 -36.15
N GLY A 187 -13.26 -34.85 -36.09
CA GLY A 187 -14.33 -34.17 -36.83
C GLY A 187 -14.11 -34.23 -38.35
N LEU A 188 -12.86 -34.08 -38.81
CA LEU A 188 -12.50 -34.19 -40.21
C LEU A 188 -12.66 -35.63 -40.74
N ILE A 189 -12.28 -36.62 -39.92
CA ILE A 189 -12.48 -38.06 -40.27
C ILE A 189 -13.96 -38.39 -40.35
N TYR A 190 -14.81 -37.84 -39.45
CA TYR A 190 -16.25 -38.04 -39.51
C TYR A 190 -16.88 -37.39 -40.75
N ALA A 191 -16.41 -36.20 -41.13
CA ALA A 191 -16.88 -35.55 -42.36
C ALA A 191 -16.47 -36.31 -43.64
N VAL A 192 -15.29 -36.89 -43.65
CA VAL A 192 -14.82 -37.72 -44.78
C VAL A 192 -15.55 -39.07 -44.84
N CYS A 193 -15.86 -39.68 -43.68
CA CYS A 193 -16.62 -40.93 -43.65
C CYS A 193 -18.12 -40.73 -43.93
N ALA A 194 -18.70 -39.56 -43.60
CA ALA A 194 -20.09 -39.24 -43.89
C ALA A 194 -20.34 -38.83 -45.36
N GLY A 195 -19.28 -38.47 -46.11
CA GLY A 195 -19.36 -38.11 -47.53
C GLY A 195 -19.13 -39.25 -48.50
N LEU A 196 -18.97 -40.51 -48.03
CA LEU A 196 -18.70 -41.68 -48.84
C LEU A 196 -19.83 -42.76 -48.80
N THR A 197 -21.07 -42.33 -48.63
CA THR A 197 -22.21 -43.21 -48.92
C THR A 197 -22.97 -42.65 -50.09
N PRO A 198 -23.18 -43.48 -51.14
CA PRO A 198 -23.82 -43.09 -52.38
C PRO A 198 -25.29 -42.72 -52.21
#